data_0e7cf76f97e09e5851f5ce6d98178f8f
#
_entry.id   0e7cf76f97e09e5851f5ce6d98178f8f
#
_cell.length_a   1.000
_cell.length_b   1.000
_cell.length_c   1.000
_cell.angle_alpha   90.00
_cell.angle_beta   90.00
_cell.angle_gamma   90.00
#
_symmetry.space_group_name_H-M   'P 1'
#
loop_
_entity.id
_entity.type
_entity.pdbx_description
1 polymer ?
#
loop_
_entity_poly.entity_id
_entity_poly.type
_entity_poly.pdbx_seq_one_letter_code
_entity_poly.pdbx_strand_id
1 'polypeptide(L)'
;AAVEGTAILLETEREKLQKTYTQSFLSGAAECAEHLSVRKEAAIAMESGVYAMHDLHQGGIFGALWELSRQIGVGLNVDLKKIPILQETVEICECLGVNPYQLISGGALLMAAAGGEALVKELWKQGIPAALIGTTNAGNDKIICNEEEVRFLDKPGQDEIYRVFE
;
A
#
# COMPACT_ATOMS: atom_id res chain seq x y z
N ALA A 1 3.20 -1.12 -0.03
CA ALA A 1 1.85 -1.63 -0.34
C ALA A 1 1.95 -2.91 -1.18
N ALA A 2 0.83 -3.61 -1.37
CA ALA A 2 0.68 -4.83 -2.18
C ALA A 2 1.53 -6.04 -1.73
N VAL A 3 1.94 -6.10 -0.48
CA VAL A 3 2.78 -7.18 0.07
C VAL A 3 2.08 -8.54 -0.02
N GLU A 4 0.86 -8.63 0.51
CA GLU A 4 0.04 -9.84 0.45
C GLU A 4 -0.27 -10.25 -0.99
N GLY A 5 -0.67 -9.29 -1.83
CA GLY A 5 -0.98 -9.55 -3.23
C GLY A 5 0.20 -10.11 -4.00
N THR A 6 1.41 -9.57 -3.76
CA THR A 6 2.64 -10.09 -4.34
C THR A 6 2.88 -11.55 -3.95
N ALA A 7 2.70 -11.89 -2.67
CA ALA A 7 2.85 -13.25 -2.19
C ALA A 7 1.84 -14.22 -2.84
N ILE A 8 0.58 -13.80 -2.99
CA ILE A 8 -0.45 -14.59 -3.67
C ILE A 8 -0.10 -14.80 -5.14
N LEU A 9 0.28 -13.74 -5.87
CA LEU A 9 0.63 -13.81 -7.28
C LEU A 9 1.85 -14.71 -7.53
N LEU A 10 2.85 -14.67 -6.66
CA LEU A 10 4.01 -15.57 -6.72
C LEU A 10 3.63 -17.05 -6.60
N GLU A 11 2.64 -17.36 -5.80
CA GLU A 11 2.21 -18.75 -5.61
C GLU A 11 1.30 -19.21 -6.75
N THR A 12 0.33 -18.38 -7.14
CA THR A 12 -0.69 -18.75 -8.13
C THR A 12 -0.20 -18.69 -9.57
N GLU A 13 0.68 -17.72 -9.90
CA GLU A 13 1.19 -17.49 -11.25
C GLU A 13 2.66 -17.94 -11.43
N ARG A 14 3.14 -18.84 -10.57
CA ARG A 14 4.53 -19.30 -10.52
C ARG A 14 5.07 -19.72 -11.88
N GLU A 15 4.35 -20.53 -12.63
CA GLU A 15 4.80 -21.03 -13.94
C GLU A 15 4.99 -19.92 -14.96
N LYS A 16 4.13 -18.90 -14.95
CA LYS A 16 4.21 -17.75 -15.84
C LYS A 16 5.41 -16.87 -15.45
N LEU A 17 5.56 -16.60 -14.17
CA LEU A 17 6.64 -15.76 -13.64
C LEU A 17 8.02 -16.39 -13.83
N GLN A 18 8.16 -17.70 -13.68
CA GLN A 18 9.41 -18.43 -13.92
C GLN A 18 9.91 -18.37 -15.37
N LYS A 19 9.03 -18.09 -16.34
CA LYS A 19 9.43 -17.89 -17.74
C LYS A 19 10.07 -16.52 -17.97
N THR A 20 9.78 -15.55 -17.11
CA THR A 20 10.20 -14.15 -17.27
C THR A 20 11.33 -13.77 -16.31
N TYR A 21 11.28 -14.29 -15.07
CA TYR A 21 12.17 -13.90 -13.99
C TYR A 21 13.05 -15.03 -13.50
N THR A 22 14.24 -14.67 -12.98
CA THR A 22 15.17 -15.62 -12.37
C THR A 22 14.64 -16.14 -11.02
N GLN A 23 15.11 -17.33 -10.63
CA GLN A 23 14.77 -17.89 -9.33
C GLN A 23 15.19 -16.98 -8.16
N SER A 24 16.33 -16.30 -8.26
CA SER A 24 16.80 -15.36 -7.25
C SER A 24 15.83 -14.17 -7.06
N PHE A 25 15.32 -13.61 -8.17
CA PHE A 25 14.32 -12.54 -8.12
C PHE A 25 13.04 -13.00 -7.43
N LEU A 26 12.51 -14.16 -7.84
CA LEU A 26 11.28 -14.72 -7.28
C LEU A 26 11.42 -15.07 -5.80
N SER A 27 12.61 -15.54 -5.37
CA SER A 27 12.88 -15.80 -3.94
C SER A 27 12.93 -14.52 -3.12
N GLY A 28 13.54 -13.45 -3.63
CA GLY A 28 13.52 -12.14 -2.98
C GLY A 28 12.10 -11.59 -2.83
N ALA A 29 11.30 -11.70 -3.90
CA ALA A 29 9.90 -11.29 -3.85
C ALA A 29 9.07 -12.11 -2.82
N ALA A 30 9.39 -13.37 -2.61
CA ALA A 30 8.69 -14.24 -1.65
C ALA A 30 8.90 -13.83 -0.18
N GLU A 31 9.98 -13.10 0.13
CA GLU A 31 10.21 -12.56 1.49
C GLU A 31 9.10 -11.60 1.93
N CYS A 32 8.33 -11.04 0.99
CA CYS A 32 7.15 -10.23 1.30
C CYS A 32 6.15 -10.95 2.20
N ALA A 33 5.99 -12.27 2.03
CA ALA A 33 5.03 -13.07 2.80
C ALA A 33 5.35 -13.13 4.32
N GLU A 34 6.58 -12.82 4.71
CA GLU A 34 7.01 -12.81 6.11
C GLU A 34 6.51 -11.58 6.88
N HIS A 35 6.03 -10.53 6.18
CA HIS A 35 5.72 -9.22 6.74
C HIS A 35 4.22 -8.88 6.70
N LEU A 36 3.34 -9.84 6.97
CA LEU A 36 1.89 -9.61 6.93
C LEU A 36 1.29 -9.05 8.24
N SER A 37 2.06 -8.96 9.31
CA SER A 37 1.57 -8.46 10.60
C SER A 37 1.93 -6.99 10.81
N VAL A 38 0.94 -6.14 11.06
CA VAL A 38 1.09 -4.70 11.35
C VAL A 38 0.94 -4.35 12.85
N ARG A 39 1.06 -5.34 13.73
CA ARG A 39 0.82 -5.14 15.17
C ARG A 39 1.85 -4.24 15.84
N LYS A 40 3.11 -4.29 15.41
CA LYS A 40 4.18 -3.43 15.96
C LYS A 40 3.96 -1.98 15.54
N GLU A 41 3.63 -1.77 14.27
CA GLU A 41 3.31 -0.46 13.69
C GLU A 41 2.15 0.19 14.43
N ALA A 42 1.07 -0.56 14.64
CA ALA A 42 -0.11 -0.09 15.35
C ALA A 42 0.20 0.27 16.80
N ALA A 43 1.01 -0.52 17.52
CA ALA A 43 1.39 -0.23 18.90
C ALA A 43 2.19 1.08 19.00
N ILE A 44 3.17 1.31 18.14
CA ILE A 44 3.95 2.55 18.10
C ILE A 44 3.06 3.74 17.73
N ALA A 45 2.15 3.57 16.78
CA ALA A 45 1.23 4.60 16.34
C ALA A 45 0.32 5.08 17.49
N MET A 46 -0.18 4.18 18.32
CA MET A 46 -1.03 4.51 19.48
C MET A 46 -0.31 5.41 20.50
N GLU A 47 1.00 5.28 20.63
CA GLU A 47 1.82 6.11 21.54
C GLU A 47 2.28 7.43 20.89
N SER A 48 2.12 7.57 19.56
CA SER A 48 2.70 8.65 18.75
C SER A 48 1.70 9.71 18.27
N GLY A 49 0.50 9.80 18.88
CA GLY A 49 -0.50 10.82 18.55
C GLY A 49 -1.18 10.62 17.18
N VAL A 50 -1.27 9.38 16.73
CA VAL A 50 -2.09 8.99 15.58
C VAL A 50 -3.57 9.08 15.95
N TYR A 51 -4.38 9.72 15.13
CA TYR A 51 -5.82 9.87 15.36
C TYR A 51 -6.69 8.95 14.50
N ALA A 52 -6.12 8.31 13.47
CA ALA A 52 -6.78 7.27 12.71
C ALA A 52 -5.76 6.31 12.12
N MET A 53 -6.14 5.04 12.06
CA MET A 53 -5.39 3.96 11.44
C MET A 53 -6.33 3.09 10.61
N HIS A 54 -5.81 2.56 9.52
CA HIS A 54 -6.51 1.62 8.65
C HIS A 54 -5.50 0.60 8.11
N ASP A 55 -5.72 -0.68 8.39
CA ASP A 55 -4.94 -1.74 7.76
C ASP A 55 -5.36 -1.91 6.31
N LEU A 56 -4.40 -2.22 5.46
CA LEU A 56 -4.65 -2.40 4.05
C LEU A 56 -5.15 -3.83 3.79
N HIS A 57 -6.18 -3.93 2.97
CA HIS A 57 -6.80 -5.19 2.53
C HIS A 57 -7.16 -5.15 1.06
N GLN A 58 -8.32 -5.71 0.69
CA GLN A 58 -8.88 -5.67 -0.65
C GLN A 58 -9.05 -4.23 -1.15
N GLY A 59 -8.78 -4.02 -2.45
CA GLY A 59 -8.74 -2.71 -3.07
C GLY A 59 -7.42 -1.96 -2.84
N GLY A 60 -6.47 -2.57 -2.14
CA GLY A 60 -5.12 -2.07 -1.94
C GLY A 60 -5.03 -0.74 -1.21
N ILE A 61 -3.97 0.03 -1.50
CA ILE A 61 -3.78 1.35 -0.88
C ILE A 61 -4.85 2.35 -1.33
N PHE A 62 -5.38 2.24 -2.56
CA PHE A 62 -6.44 3.13 -3.00
C PHE A 62 -7.74 2.88 -2.25
N GLY A 63 -8.06 1.61 -1.97
CA GLY A 63 -9.18 1.24 -1.11
C GLY A 63 -9.03 1.82 0.29
N ALA A 64 -7.88 1.59 0.93
CA ALA A 64 -7.59 2.08 2.28
C ALA A 64 -7.64 3.61 2.38
N LEU A 65 -7.09 4.34 1.40
CA LEU A 65 -7.16 5.81 1.35
C LEU A 65 -8.61 6.31 1.27
N TRP A 66 -9.43 5.67 0.42
CA TRP A 66 -10.84 5.99 0.31
C TRP A 66 -11.59 5.77 1.63
N GLU A 67 -11.38 4.61 2.24
CA GLU A 67 -12.06 4.20 3.47
C GLU A 67 -11.64 5.05 4.66
N LEU A 68 -10.33 5.28 4.86
CA LEU A 68 -9.81 6.16 5.92
C LEU A 68 -10.38 7.58 5.78
N SER A 69 -10.34 8.15 4.57
CA SER A 69 -10.90 9.49 4.31
C SER A 69 -12.38 9.58 4.68
N ARG A 70 -13.17 8.57 4.34
CA ARG A 70 -14.60 8.51 4.72
C ARG A 70 -14.80 8.35 6.21
N GLN A 71 -13.98 7.53 6.86
CA GLN A 71 -14.07 7.25 8.29
C GLN A 71 -13.86 8.50 9.13
N ILE A 72 -12.88 9.33 8.74
CA ILE A 72 -12.53 10.56 9.49
C ILE A 72 -13.13 11.84 8.91
N GLY A 73 -13.84 11.74 7.79
CA GLY A 73 -14.56 12.87 7.17
C GLY A 73 -13.67 13.99 6.65
N VAL A 74 -12.56 13.65 5.97
CA VAL A 74 -11.58 14.60 5.43
C VAL A 74 -11.27 14.34 3.97
N GLY A 75 -10.80 15.35 3.27
CA GLY A 75 -10.16 15.21 1.97
C GLY A 75 -8.71 14.75 2.09
N LEU A 76 -8.14 14.27 0.99
CA LEU A 76 -6.77 13.79 0.87
C LEU A 76 -6.04 14.45 -0.30
N ASN A 77 -4.74 14.72 -0.10
CA ASN A 77 -3.79 15.00 -1.17
C ASN A 77 -2.63 14.01 -1.02
N VAL A 78 -2.52 13.06 -1.93
CA VAL A 78 -1.56 11.97 -1.87
C VAL A 78 -0.61 12.03 -3.07
N ASP A 79 0.68 11.93 -2.80
CA ASP A 79 1.72 11.81 -3.81
C ASP A 79 1.95 10.33 -4.11
N LEU A 80 1.58 9.90 -5.32
CA LEU A 80 1.64 8.51 -5.75
C LEU A 80 3.06 7.93 -5.66
N LYS A 81 4.06 8.73 -5.98
CA LYS A 81 5.47 8.32 -5.96
C LYS A 81 6.02 8.08 -4.55
N LYS A 82 5.39 8.64 -3.53
CA LYS A 82 5.78 8.44 -2.14
C LYS A 82 5.20 7.19 -1.51
N ILE A 83 4.25 6.53 -2.19
CA ILE A 83 3.70 5.26 -1.70
C ILE A 83 4.76 4.17 -1.82
N PRO A 84 5.22 3.56 -0.71
CA PRO A 84 6.25 2.53 -0.77
C PRO A 84 5.68 1.25 -1.41
N ILE A 85 6.25 0.85 -2.53
CA ILE A 85 6.00 -0.41 -3.22
C ILE A 85 7.35 -1.02 -3.56
N LEU A 86 7.51 -2.32 -3.33
CA LEU A 86 8.73 -3.03 -3.68
C LEU A 86 8.89 -3.11 -5.19
N GLN A 87 10.13 -3.06 -5.67
CA GLN A 87 10.41 -3.19 -7.10
C GLN A 87 9.89 -4.51 -7.66
N GLU A 88 10.06 -5.58 -6.91
CA GLU A 88 9.58 -6.92 -7.25
C GLU A 88 8.05 -6.94 -7.44
N THR A 89 7.33 -6.23 -6.58
CA THR A 89 5.87 -6.06 -6.71
C THR A 89 5.50 -5.36 -8.02
N VAL A 90 6.20 -4.27 -8.34
CA VAL A 90 5.95 -3.51 -9.58
C VAL A 90 6.17 -4.40 -10.82
N GLU A 91 7.30 -5.09 -10.88
CA GLU A 91 7.67 -5.98 -11.98
C GLU A 91 6.65 -7.14 -12.16
N ILE A 92 6.25 -7.77 -11.06
CA ILE A 92 5.27 -8.87 -11.08
C ILE A 92 3.92 -8.36 -11.54
N CYS A 93 3.46 -7.22 -11.02
CA CYS A 93 2.19 -6.61 -11.41
C CYS A 93 2.19 -6.21 -12.89
N GLU A 94 3.28 -5.65 -13.40
CA GLU A 94 3.43 -5.30 -14.82
C GLU A 94 3.37 -6.55 -15.71
N CYS A 95 4.09 -7.62 -15.34
CA CYS A 95 4.07 -8.89 -16.05
C CYS A 95 2.67 -9.52 -16.15
N LEU A 96 1.86 -9.34 -15.11
CA LEU A 96 0.52 -9.91 -15.01
C LEU A 96 -0.59 -8.94 -15.45
N GLY A 97 -0.28 -7.68 -15.71
CA GLY A 97 -1.22 -6.66 -16.16
C GLY A 97 -2.18 -6.19 -15.07
N VAL A 98 -1.74 -6.17 -13.80
CA VAL A 98 -2.52 -5.73 -12.64
C VAL A 98 -1.96 -4.45 -12.03
N ASN A 99 -2.82 -3.64 -11.42
CA ASN A 99 -2.44 -2.39 -10.79
C ASN A 99 -2.02 -2.61 -9.32
N PRO A 100 -0.74 -2.40 -8.95
CA PRO A 100 -0.27 -2.64 -7.58
C PRO A 100 -0.93 -1.76 -6.52
N TYR A 101 -1.46 -0.60 -6.89
CA TYR A 101 -2.15 0.30 -5.97
C TYR A 101 -3.56 -0.16 -5.59
N GLN A 102 -4.15 -1.06 -6.38
CA GLN A 102 -5.49 -1.64 -6.19
C GLN A 102 -5.44 -3.14 -5.85
N LEU A 103 -4.24 -3.68 -5.69
CA LEU A 103 -3.99 -5.07 -5.34
C LEU A 103 -4.01 -5.24 -3.82
N ILE A 104 -4.63 -6.31 -3.34
CA ILE A 104 -4.72 -6.67 -1.92
C ILE A 104 -3.38 -6.48 -1.19
N SER A 105 -3.41 -5.84 -0.05
CA SER A 105 -2.21 -5.23 0.58
C SER A 105 -2.06 -5.51 2.07
N GLY A 106 -2.53 -6.63 2.59
CA GLY A 106 -2.23 -7.02 3.97
C GLY A 106 -0.73 -6.94 4.27
N GLY A 107 -0.37 -6.59 5.49
CA GLY A 107 1.01 -6.30 5.88
C GLY A 107 1.42 -4.83 5.76
N ALA A 108 0.49 -3.95 5.44
CA ALA A 108 0.70 -2.50 5.44
C ALA A 108 -0.38 -1.77 6.25
N LEU A 109 0.00 -0.66 6.87
CA LEU A 109 -0.87 0.16 7.72
C LEU A 109 -0.85 1.61 7.26
N LEU A 110 -2.02 2.17 6.99
CA LEU A 110 -2.22 3.58 6.70
C LEU A 110 -2.56 4.33 8.00
N MET A 111 -1.89 5.45 8.24
CA MET A 111 -2.05 6.24 9.45
C MET A 111 -2.30 7.70 9.14
N ALA A 112 -3.14 8.36 9.94
CA ALA A 112 -3.32 9.80 9.94
C ALA A 112 -2.89 10.38 11.29
N ALA A 113 -1.93 11.31 11.26
CA ALA A 113 -1.32 11.90 12.45
C ALA A 113 -1.03 13.39 12.26
N ALA A 114 -1.08 14.18 13.32
CA ALA A 114 -0.71 15.60 13.28
C ALA A 114 0.81 15.79 13.06
N GLY A 115 1.63 14.84 13.45
CA GLY A 115 3.09 14.86 13.35
C GLY A 115 3.66 13.76 12.45
N GLY A 116 3.17 13.61 11.21
CA GLY A 116 3.53 12.52 10.31
C GLY A 116 5.04 12.32 10.12
N GLU A 117 5.84 13.38 9.99
CA GLU A 117 7.30 13.26 9.88
C GLU A 117 7.96 12.69 11.14
N ALA A 118 7.45 13.07 12.32
CA ALA A 118 7.97 12.56 13.58
C ALA A 118 7.63 11.06 13.75
N LEU A 119 6.41 10.68 13.38
CA LEU A 119 5.97 9.29 13.38
C LEU A 119 6.82 8.43 12.42
N VAL A 120 7.06 8.90 11.20
CA VAL A 120 7.93 8.21 10.23
C VAL A 120 9.32 7.99 10.82
N LYS A 121 9.92 9.00 11.44
CA LYS A 121 11.24 8.87 12.08
C LYS A 121 11.24 7.86 13.22
N GLU A 122 10.16 7.83 14.02
CA GLU A 122 10.06 6.87 15.14
C GLU A 122 9.93 5.42 14.62
N LEU A 123 9.11 5.19 13.61
CA LEU A 123 8.98 3.87 12.97
C LEU A 123 10.33 3.39 12.39
N TRP A 124 11.06 4.27 11.71
CA TRP A 124 12.40 3.94 11.19
C TRP A 124 13.40 3.58 12.26
N LYS A 125 13.39 4.24 13.43
CA LYS A 125 14.25 3.86 14.57
C LYS A 125 13.97 2.45 15.09
N GLN A 126 12.74 1.98 14.94
CA GLN A 126 12.30 0.63 15.31
C GLN A 126 12.50 -0.40 14.18
N GLY A 127 13.15 0.00 13.08
CA GLY A 127 13.39 -0.86 11.92
C GLY A 127 12.16 -1.07 11.04
N ILE A 128 11.13 -0.23 11.17
CA ILE A 128 9.88 -0.33 10.40
C ILE A 128 9.90 0.70 9.27
N PRO A 129 9.92 0.27 7.98
CA PRO A 129 9.88 1.17 6.85
C PRO A 129 8.55 1.94 6.81
N ALA A 130 8.63 3.25 6.74
CA ALA A 130 7.47 4.13 6.68
C ALA A 130 7.74 5.35 5.78
N ALA A 131 6.71 5.91 5.20
CA ALA A 131 6.79 7.11 4.37
C ALA A 131 5.61 8.05 4.61
N LEU A 132 5.87 9.36 4.54
CA LEU A 132 4.83 10.39 4.50
C LEU A 132 4.36 10.52 3.05
N ILE A 133 3.19 9.94 2.76
CA ILE A 133 2.65 9.83 1.40
C ILE A 133 1.75 10.99 1.00
N GLY A 134 1.32 11.83 1.96
CA GLY A 134 0.39 12.91 1.67
C GLY A 134 -0.11 13.64 2.91
N THR A 135 -1.16 14.43 2.72
CA THR A 135 -1.80 15.22 3.78
C THR A 135 -3.31 15.11 3.72
N THR A 136 -3.96 15.30 4.87
CA THR A 136 -5.41 15.46 4.96
C THR A 136 -5.77 16.95 4.87
N ASN A 137 -7.00 17.27 4.45
CA ASN A 137 -7.55 18.60 4.42
C ASN A 137 -9.02 18.63 4.86
N ALA A 138 -9.56 19.82 5.13
CA ALA A 138 -10.95 19.98 5.60
C ALA A 138 -12.02 19.78 4.50
N GLY A 139 -11.62 19.50 3.25
CA GLY A 139 -12.53 19.20 2.14
C GLY A 139 -12.97 17.74 2.14
N ASN A 140 -13.60 17.34 1.03
CA ASN A 140 -14.02 15.96 0.78
C ASN A 140 -13.29 15.32 -0.40
N ASP A 141 -12.52 16.09 -1.16
CA ASP A 141 -11.84 15.63 -2.36
C ASP A 141 -10.65 14.75 -2.01
N LYS A 142 -10.54 13.65 -2.71
CA LYS A 142 -9.45 12.67 -2.58
C LYS A 142 -8.59 12.77 -3.83
N ILE A 143 -7.48 13.45 -3.71
CA ILE A 143 -6.60 13.80 -4.83
C ILE A 143 -5.35 12.93 -4.80
N ILE A 144 -5.04 12.35 -5.95
CA ILE A 144 -3.78 11.65 -6.22
C ILE A 144 -2.97 12.49 -7.20
N CYS A 145 -1.76 12.83 -6.80
CA CYS A 145 -0.79 13.53 -7.63
C CYS A 145 0.29 12.56 -8.11
N ASN A 146 0.59 12.61 -9.40
CA ASN A 146 1.71 11.91 -10.00
C ASN A 146 2.47 12.91 -10.88
N GLU A 147 3.48 13.58 -10.30
CA GLU A 147 4.16 14.75 -10.88
C GLU A 147 3.17 15.88 -11.22
N GLU A 148 3.03 16.19 -12.52
CA GLU A 148 2.10 17.24 -12.99
C GLU A 148 0.67 16.72 -13.18
N GLU A 149 0.50 15.39 -13.19
CA GLU A 149 -0.82 14.79 -13.34
C GLU A 149 -1.54 14.76 -11.98
N VAL A 150 -2.73 15.36 -11.97
CA VAL A 150 -3.62 15.41 -10.80
C VAL A 150 -4.95 14.77 -11.16
N ARG A 151 -5.37 13.80 -10.36
CA ARG A 151 -6.65 13.11 -10.56
C ARG A 151 -7.37 12.90 -9.24
N PHE A 152 -8.68 12.71 -9.31
CA PHE A 152 -9.44 12.22 -8.17
C PHE A 152 -9.23 10.73 -7.97
N LEU A 153 -9.18 10.32 -6.71
CA LEU A 153 -9.23 8.91 -6.36
C LEU A 153 -10.66 8.40 -6.57
N ASP A 154 -10.80 7.41 -7.43
CA ASP A 154 -12.09 6.77 -7.69
C ASP A 154 -12.56 5.94 -6.49
N LYS A 155 -13.89 5.74 -6.43
CA LYS A 155 -14.45 4.79 -5.47
C LYS A 155 -13.85 3.41 -5.74
N PRO A 156 -13.41 2.68 -4.68
CA PRO A 156 -12.88 1.33 -4.84
C PRO A 156 -13.83 0.42 -5.61
N GLY A 157 -13.30 -0.24 -6.63
CA GLY A 157 -13.96 -1.31 -7.37
C GLY A 157 -13.59 -2.69 -6.82
N GLN A 158 -13.64 -3.69 -7.69
CA GLN A 158 -13.13 -5.03 -7.40
C GLN A 158 -11.60 -4.98 -7.28
N ASP A 159 -11.04 -5.80 -6.38
CA ASP A 159 -9.59 -5.92 -6.21
C ASP A 159 -8.94 -6.48 -7.48
N GLU A 160 -7.77 -5.97 -7.82
CA GLU A 160 -7.01 -6.40 -9.00
C GLU A 160 -6.60 -7.88 -8.95
N ILE A 161 -6.55 -8.49 -7.78
CA ILE A 161 -6.22 -9.92 -7.65
C ILE A 161 -7.21 -10.80 -8.42
N TYR A 162 -8.47 -10.43 -8.51
CA TYR A 162 -9.49 -11.23 -9.19
C TYR A 162 -9.31 -11.26 -10.71
N ARG A 163 -8.66 -10.23 -11.29
CA ARG A 163 -8.36 -10.20 -12.73
C ARG A 163 -7.39 -11.29 -13.19
N VAL A 164 -6.64 -11.84 -12.26
CA VAL A 164 -5.67 -12.91 -12.55
C VAL A 164 -6.35 -14.27 -12.56
N PHE A 165 -7.52 -14.39 -11.91
CA PHE A 165 -8.28 -15.64 -11.81
C PHE A 165 -9.43 -15.75 -12.81
N GLU A 166 -9.69 -14.70 -13.59
CA GLU A 166 -10.67 -14.71 -14.69
C GLU A 166 -10.03 -15.22 -16.00
#